data_33ab317d2e5897ae3c8570d97d0abe40
#
_entry.id   33ab317d2e5897ae3c8570d97d0abe40
#
_cell.length_a   1.000
_cell.length_b   1.000
_cell.length_c   1.000
_cell.angle_alpha   90.00
_cell.angle_beta   90.00
_cell.angle_gamma   90.00
#
_symmetry.space_group_name_H-M   'P 1'
#
loop_
_entity.id
_entity.type
_entity.pdbx_description
1 polymer ?
#
loop_
_entity_poly.entity_id
_entity_poly.type
_entity_poly.pdbx_seq_one_letter_code
_entity_poly.pdbx_strand_id
1 'polypeptide(L)'
;MTLIKSISGIRGTIGGPAGENLTPPDVVKFTTADVRLIARRNPGKKLTIVVGRDARISGEMVSNLVEGTLLACGADVVNVGLCTTPGTEMAVIGKKADGGIIITASHNPRQWNALKLLNSDGEFLNDAEGKQVLAMSEEEDYDYPAIDAIGHVLSREDFNDEHIRRVLALPLVDVEAVRKRRFKVVVDAVNSVGGIVMPKLLRELGCEVVELNCEPTGEFAHNPEPLPQNLTEISEVIVREKADLGIVVDPDVDRLAFVSEDGSMFVEEYTLVAVADYILSEKPGNTVSNLSSSRALRDVTERHGGKYYASAVGEVNVVAKMKEVGAVIGGEGNGGVIYPELHYGRDALVGTALFLTWLAKKGMTMTRLRATYPSYYASKNKIELTPAIDVDKVLREVKGRYAGENVNDIDGVKIDFAENWVHLRKSNTEPIIRVYTEAKSMDEADALAQRFIAEIKEICNI
;
A
#
# COMPACT_ATOMS: atom_id res chain seq x y z
N MET A 1 -22.92 9.74 1.36
CA MET A 1 -22.18 9.02 2.42
C MET A 1 -20.86 8.54 1.85
N THR A 2 -19.74 8.95 2.44
CA THR A 2 -18.39 8.55 2.02
C THR A 2 -17.61 7.83 3.12
N LEU A 3 -18.14 7.77 4.37
CA LEU A 3 -17.48 7.11 5.47
C LEU A 3 -17.42 5.60 5.25
N ILE A 4 -16.22 5.09 5.05
CA ILE A 4 -15.92 3.68 4.85
C ILE A 4 -15.21 3.17 6.09
N LYS A 5 -15.83 2.18 6.73
CA LYS A 5 -15.31 1.49 7.91
C LYS A 5 -14.78 0.13 7.45
N SER A 6 -13.47 -0.01 7.32
CA SER A 6 -12.84 -1.24 6.82
C SER A 6 -11.66 -1.66 7.67
N ILE A 7 -11.16 -2.87 7.45
CA ILE A 7 -9.95 -3.40 8.07
C ILE A 7 -8.74 -2.50 7.80
N SER A 8 -8.68 -1.91 6.60
CA SER A 8 -7.60 -1.00 6.19
C SER A 8 -7.74 0.43 6.73
N GLY A 9 -8.61 0.64 7.72
CA GLY A 9 -8.82 1.91 8.39
C GLY A 9 -10.19 2.53 8.16
N ILE A 10 -10.43 3.62 8.86
CA ILE A 10 -11.64 4.42 8.82
C ILE A 10 -11.37 5.61 7.92
N ARG A 11 -11.98 5.67 6.75
CA ARG A 11 -11.73 6.72 5.74
C ARG A 11 -13.01 7.40 5.30
N GLY A 12 -12.89 8.66 4.91
CA GLY A 12 -14.01 9.43 4.37
C GLY A 12 -13.56 10.78 3.82
N THR A 13 -14.46 11.46 3.13
CA THR A 13 -14.25 12.87 2.77
C THR A 13 -14.36 13.74 4.01
N ILE A 14 -13.52 14.76 4.10
CA ILE A 14 -13.53 15.73 5.20
C ILE A 14 -14.70 16.69 5.06
N GLY A 15 -15.42 16.93 6.17
CA GLY A 15 -16.60 17.77 6.20
C GLY A 15 -17.89 17.00 5.88
N GLY A 16 -19.04 17.67 5.97
CA GLY A 16 -20.36 17.07 5.79
C GLY A 16 -20.97 16.51 7.09
N PRO A 17 -22.04 15.71 7.00
CA PRO A 17 -22.73 15.15 8.19
C PRO A 17 -21.86 14.14 8.93
N ALA A 18 -21.89 14.21 10.27
CA ALA A 18 -21.26 13.21 11.13
C ALA A 18 -21.87 11.81 10.91
N GLY A 19 -21.02 10.77 10.93
CA GLY A 19 -21.43 9.40 10.64
C GLY A 19 -21.57 9.06 9.15
N GLU A 20 -21.57 10.06 8.27
CA GLU A 20 -21.61 9.88 6.82
C GLU A 20 -20.28 10.22 6.13
N ASN A 21 -19.45 11.01 6.78
CA ASN A 21 -18.16 11.52 6.33
C ASN A 21 -17.15 11.39 7.47
N LEU A 22 -15.87 11.64 7.21
CA LEU A 22 -14.87 11.70 8.27
C LEU A 22 -14.90 13.09 8.92
N THR A 23 -15.65 13.23 10.01
CA THR A 23 -15.84 14.46 10.76
C THR A 23 -15.15 14.41 12.12
N PRO A 24 -14.99 15.55 12.83
CA PRO A 24 -14.38 15.54 14.17
C PRO A 24 -14.98 14.52 15.16
N PRO A 25 -16.31 14.38 15.30
CA PRO A 25 -16.89 13.31 16.14
C PRO A 25 -16.47 11.90 15.72
N ASP A 26 -16.38 11.64 14.42
CA ASP A 26 -15.94 10.33 13.91
C ASP A 26 -14.49 10.06 14.25
N VAL A 27 -13.59 11.05 14.11
CA VAL A 27 -12.18 10.93 14.50
C VAL A 27 -12.05 10.58 15.98
N VAL A 28 -12.75 11.31 16.87
CA VAL A 28 -12.75 11.06 18.30
C VAL A 28 -13.30 9.67 18.62
N LYS A 29 -14.44 9.30 18.03
CA LYS A 29 -15.11 8.01 18.24
C LYS A 29 -14.19 6.83 17.92
N PHE A 30 -13.59 6.80 16.73
CA PHE A 30 -12.75 5.68 16.30
C PHE A 30 -11.39 5.64 17.00
N THR A 31 -10.80 6.80 17.29
CA THR A 31 -9.57 6.88 18.09
C THR A 31 -9.81 6.34 19.51
N THR A 32 -10.93 6.69 20.14
CA THR A 32 -11.31 6.18 21.47
C THR A 32 -11.50 4.66 21.42
N ALA A 33 -12.19 4.14 20.40
CA ALA A 33 -12.43 2.70 20.27
C ALA A 33 -11.11 1.92 20.09
N ASP A 34 -10.18 2.43 19.29
CA ASP A 34 -8.89 1.81 19.05
C ASP A 34 -8.05 1.72 20.33
N VAL A 35 -7.85 2.85 21.02
CA VAL A 35 -7.02 2.85 22.23
C VAL A 35 -7.62 1.98 23.33
N ARG A 36 -8.94 1.87 23.39
CA ARG A 36 -9.64 0.98 24.34
C ARG A 36 -9.45 -0.49 24.01
N LEU A 37 -9.44 -0.85 22.73
CA LEU A 37 -9.09 -2.21 22.32
C LEU A 37 -7.67 -2.55 22.78
N ILE A 38 -6.70 -1.64 22.59
CA ILE A 38 -5.33 -1.83 23.05
C ILE A 38 -5.28 -1.93 24.59
N ALA A 39 -6.01 -1.07 25.32
CA ALA A 39 -6.07 -1.09 26.78
C ALA A 39 -6.64 -2.40 27.35
N ARG A 40 -7.71 -2.94 26.73
CA ARG A 40 -8.29 -4.24 27.11
C ARG A 40 -7.29 -5.40 27.01
N ARG A 41 -6.36 -5.31 26.06
CA ARG A 41 -5.30 -6.31 25.84
C ARG A 41 -4.09 -6.11 26.75
N ASN A 42 -3.96 -4.93 27.34
CA ASN A 42 -2.85 -4.53 28.22
C ASN A 42 -3.36 -3.98 29.56
N PRO A 43 -4.08 -4.78 30.37
CA PRO A 43 -4.73 -4.28 31.56
C PRO A 43 -3.72 -3.70 32.57
N GLY A 44 -3.99 -2.48 33.03
CA GLY A 44 -3.14 -1.76 34.00
C GLY A 44 -1.84 -1.15 33.42
N LYS A 45 -1.56 -1.33 32.12
CA LYS A 45 -0.39 -0.72 31.49
C LYS A 45 -0.71 0.72 31.07
N LYS A 46 0.23 1.65 31.30
CA LYS A 46 0.23 2.96 30.66
C LYS A 46 0.60 2.76 29.20
N LEU A 47 -0.31 3.07 28.28
CA LEU A 47 -0.12 2.86 26.85
C LEU A 47 0.72 3.97 26.22
N THR A 48 1.48 3.63 25.19
CA THR A 48 2.16 4.57 24.30
C THR A 48 1.70 4.34 22.87
N ILE A 49 1.21 5.39 22.21
CA ILE A 49 0.71 5.34 20.82
C ILE A 49 1.53 6.27 19.95
N VAL A 50 1.99 5.75 18.81
CA VAL A 50 2.65 6.56 17.77
C VAL A 50 1.61 7.19 16.86
N VAL A 51 1.79 8.46 16.51
CA VAL A 51 0.93 9.18 15.55
C VAL A 51 1.80 9.77 14.45
N GLY A 52 1.51 9.40 13.20
CA GLY A 52 2.14 9.96 12.01
C GLY A 52 1.11 10.37 10.96
N ARG A 53 1.50 11.22 10.01
CA ARG A 53 0.60 11.67 8.94
C ARG A 53 1.31 11.97 7.62
N ASP A 54 0.58 11.86 6.52
CA ASP A 54 1.00 12.44 5.25
C ASP A 54 0.79 13.98 5.21
N ALA A 55 1.05 14.60 4.06
CA ALA A 55 0.96 16.05 3.93
C ALA A 55 -0.43 16.57 3.57
N ARG A 56 -1.49 15.73 3.58
CA ARG A 56 -2.87 16.18 3.28
C ARG A 56 -3.25 17.42 4.08
N ILE A 57 -3.91 18.36 3.44
CA ILE A 57 -4.32 19.67 4.01
C ILE A 57 -5.07 19.48 5.34
N SER A 58 -5.93 18.46 5.43
CA SER A 58 -6.68 18.14 6.65
C SER A 58 -5.86 17.42 7.72
N GLY A 59 -4.61 17.02 7.41
CA GLY A 59 -3.81 16.15 8.25
C GLY A 59 -3.52 16.75 9.63
N GLU A 60 -3.19 18.03 9.71
CA GLU A 60 -2.90 18.69 10.99
C GLU A 60 -4.15 18.75 11.90
N MET A 61 -5.28 19.13 11.34
CA MET A 61 -6.56 19.18 12.09
C MET A 61 -6.93 17.80 12.64
N VAL A 62 -6.84 16.75 11.80
CA VAL A 62 -7.15 15.37 12.22
C VAL A 62 -6.13 14.89 13.25
N SER A 63 -4.84 15.20 13.08
CA SER A 63 -3.78 14.84 14.04
C SER A 63 -4.02 15.46 15.42
N ASN A 64 -4.44 16.72 15.48
CA ASN A 64 -4.75 17.39 16.74
C ASN A 64 -5.94 16.71 17.48
N LEU A 65 -6.96 16.27 16.74
CA LEU A 65 -8.10 15.54 17.31
C LEU A 65 -7.68 14.16 17.82
N VAL A 66 -6.89 13.42 17.04
CA VAL A 66 -6.34 12.12 17.43
C VAL A 66 -5.50 12.25 18.69
N GLU A 67 -4.51 13.16 18.69
CA GLU A 67 -3.62 13.38 19.82
C GLU A 67 -4.41 13.75 21.09
N GLY A 68 -5.28 14.75 21.01
CA GLY A 68 -6.10 15.15 22.15
C GLY A 68 -6.98 14.02 22.70
N THR A 69 -7.53 13.17 21.80
CA THR A 69 -8.34 12.01 22.19
C THR A 69 -7.51 10.95 22.90
N LEU A 70 -6.32 10.63 22.37
CA LEU A 70 -5.40 9.67 23.00
C LEU A 70 -5.02 10.11 24.42
N LEU A 71 -4.67 11.39 24.60
CA LEU A 71 -4.36 11.97 25.92
C LEU A 71 -5.56 11.88 26.86
N ALA A 72 -6.77 12.21 26.36
CA ALA A 72 -8.01 12.09 27.14
C ALA A 72 -8.33 10.65 27.55
N CYS A 73 -7.96 9.66 26.73
CA CYS A 73 -8.09 8.24 27.04
C CYS A 73 -6.99 7.72 27.98
N GLY A 74 -6.03 8.55 28.39
CA GLY A 74 -4.95 8.15 29.29
C GLY A 74 -3.72 7.55 28.59
N ALA A 75 -3.66 7.54 27.26
CA ALA A 75 -2.50 7.06 26.52
C ALA A 75 -1.46 8.16 26.31
N ASP A 76 -0.18 7.81 26.42
CA ASP A 76 0.91 8.68 26.05
C ASP A 76 1.14 8.65 24.53
N VAL A 77 1.63 9.76 23.98
CA VAL A 77 1.78 9.94 22.53
C VAL A 77 3.22 10.22 22.14
N VAL A 78 3.69 9.50 21.13
CA VAL A 78 4.89 9.85 20.34
C VAL A 78 4.39 10.34 18.97
N ASN A 79 4.53 11.64 18.71
CA ASN A 79 4.08 12.24 17.46
C ASN A 79 5.28 12.38 16.51
N VAL A 80 5.27 11.62 15.41
CA VAL A 80 6.34 11.63 14.39
C VAL A 80 6.05 12.60 13.24
N GLY A 81 4.97 13.37 13.32
CA GLY A 81 4.66 14.47 12.39
C GLY A 81 4.43 14.01 10.95
N LEU A 82 5.02 14.73 9.99
CA LEU A 82 5.04 14.33 8.58
C LEU A 82 5.94 13.10 8.42
N CYS A 83 5.32 11.95 8.32
CA CYS A 83 5.98 10.66 8.23
C CYS A 83 5.26 9.76 7.23
N THR A 84 6.01 8.89 6.58
CA THR A 84 5.44 7.90 5.66
C THR A 84 4.64 6.83 6.43
N THR A 85 3.76 6.11 5.74
CA THR A 85 3.10 4.91 6.31
C THR A 85 4.16 3.93 6.84
N PRO A 86 5.13 3.44 6.03
CA PRO A 86 6.15 2.52 6.55
C PRO A 86 7.03 3.13 7.66
N GLY A 87 7.33 4.43 7.59
CA GLY A 87 8.08 5.11 8.64
C GLY A 87 7.34 5.12 9.98
N THR A 88 6.02 5.32 9.96
CA THR A 88 5.18 5.28 11.16
C THR A 88 5.08 3.85 11.72
N GLU A 89 4.91 2.84 10.86
CA GLU A 89 4.95 1.41 11.24
C GLU A 89 6.26 1.06 11.95
N MET A 90 7.39 1.46 11.36
CA MET A 90 8.70 1.25 11.97
C MET A 90 8.92 2.06 13.26
N ALA A 91 8.29 3.23 13.39
CA ALA A 91 8.33 4.01 14.63
C ALA A 91 7.62 3.29 15.78
N VAL A 92 6.48 2.63 15.52
CA VAL A 92 5.79 1.79 16.52
C VAL A 92 6.74 0.74 17.09
N ILE A 93 7.43 -0.01 16.22
CA ILE A 93 8.39 -1.04 16.60
C ILE A 93 9.59 -0.41 17.32
N GLY A 94 10.17 0.66 16.74
CA GLY A 94 11.37 1.32 17.25
C GLY A 94 11.18 1.96 18.63
N LYS A 95 9.99 2.50 18.90
CA LYS A 95 9.60 3.09 20.19
C LYS A 95 9.02 2.07 21.17
N LYS A 96 8.82 0.81 20.74
CA LYS A 96 8.16 -0.23 21.53
C LYS A 96 6.78 0.24 22.00
N ALA A 97 6.07 0.94 21.12
CA ALA A 97 4.74 1.44 21.38
C ALA A 97 3.69 0.32 21.35
N ASP A 98 2.55 0.54 21.97
CA ASP A 98 1.47 -0.44 22.06
C ASP A 98 0.58 -0.46 20.81
N GLY A 99 0.73 0.54 19.96
CA GLY A 99 0.05 0.70 18.69
C GLY A 99 0.39 2.02 18.02
N GLY A 100 -0.26 2.29 16.91
CA GLY A 100 -0.08 3.55 16.18
C GLY A 100 -1.29 3.93 15.35
N ILE A 101 -1.35 5.20 14.98
CA ILE A 101 -2.36 5.74 14.08
C ILE A 101 -1.66 6.53 12.98
N ILE A 102 -1.90 6.13 11.73
CA ILE A 102 -1.42 6.87 10.57
C ILE A 102 -2.59 7.64 9.98
N ILE A 103 -2.42 8.95 9.81
CA ILE A 103 -3.43 9.84 9.28
C ILE A 103 -3.14 10.09 7.80
N THR A 104 -3.76 9.27 6.96
CA THR A 104 -3.60 9.29 5.50
C THR A 104 -4.71 8.52 4.82
N ALA A 105 -5.15 8.97 3.66
CA ALA A 105 -6.04 8.21 2.78
C ALA A 105 -5.29 7.64 1.55
N SER A 106 -3.94 7.46 1.64
CA SER A 106 -3.10 6.94 0.56
C SER A 106 -3.38 7.65 -0.78
N HIS A 107 -3.69 6.91 -1.82
CA HIS A 107 -3.95 7.41 -3.17
C HIS A 107 -5.34 8.04 -3.40
N ASN A 108 -6.19 8.14 -2.38
CA ASN A 108 -7.47 8.82 -2.54
C ASN A 108 -7.25 10.33 -2.81
N PRO A 109 -8.18 11.00 -3.54
CA PRO A 109 -8.08 12.43 -3.81
C PRO A 109 -7.98 13.31 -2.55
N ARG A 110 -7.55 14.57 -2.71
CA ARG A 110 -7.16 15.48 -1.62
C ARG A 110 -8.23 15.73 -0.55
N GLN A 111 -9.51 15.63 -0.91
CA GLN A 111 -10.63 15.82 0.03
C GLN A 111 -10.84 14.65 0.99
N TRP A 112 -10.16 13.53 0.78
CA TRP A 112 -10.22 12.35 1.64
C TRP A 112 -9.16 12.40 2.74
N ASN A 113 -9.47 11.79 3.90
CA ASN A 113 -8.49 11.41 4.88
C ASN A 113 -8.92 10.10 5.57
N ALA A 114 -8.04 9.52 6.39
CA ALA A 114 -8.36 8.30 7.10
C ALA A 114 -7.54 8.16 8.39
N LEU A 115 -7.99 7.27 9.26
CA LEU A 115 -7.25 6.72 10.37
C LEU A 115 -6.88 5.28 10.01
N LYS A 116 -5.61 5.01 9.75
CA LYS A 116 -5.07 3.66 9.61
C LYS A 116 -4.53 3.23 10.97
N LEU A 117 -5.01 2.12 11.50
CA LEU A 117 -4.75 1.67 12.85
C LEU A 117 -3.69 0.56 12.86
N LEU A 118 -2.69 0.68 13.73
CA LEU A 118 -1.56 -0.25 13.85
C LEU A 118 -1.57 -0.95 15.20
N ASN A 119 -1.23 -2.23 15.21
CA ASN A 119 -0.92 -2.99 16.39
C ASN A 119 0.51 -2.71 16.92
N SER A 120 0.92 -3.37 18.01
CA SER A 120 2.25 -3.23 18.61
C SER A 120 3.40 -3.75 17.74
N ASP A 121 3.11 -4.55 16.73
CA ASP A 121 4.11 -5.04 15.76
C ASP A 121 4.33 -4.05 14.62
N GLY A 122 3.65 -2.89 14.64
CA GLY A 122 3.69 -1.90 13.57
C GLY A 122 2.92 -2.33 12.32
N GLU A 123 2.00 -3.27 12.43
CA GLU A 123 1.22 -3.81 11.33
C GLU A 123 -0.23 -3.33 11.43
N PHE A 124 -0.93 -3.24 10.28
CA PHE A 124 -2.35 -2.93 10.28
C PHE A 124 -3.14 -3.98 11.07
N LEU A 125 -4.21 -3.54 11.71
CA LEU A 125 -5.14 -4.44 12.41
C LEU A 125 -5.67 -5.49 11.44
N ASN A 126 -5.76 -6.74 11.91
CA ASN A 126 -6.40 -7.81 11.16
C ASN A 126 -7.94 -7.68 11.19
N ASP A 127 -8.63 -8.51 10.42
CA ASP A 127 -10.10 -8.47 10.29
C ASP A 127 -10.82 -8.62 11.66
N ALA A 128 -10.33 -9.50 12.53
CA ALA A 128 -10.92 -9.70 13.86
C ALA A 128 -10.73 -8.47 14.76
N GLU A 129 -9.56 -7.84 14.70
CA GLU A 129 -9.25 -6.62 15.43
C GLU A 129 -10.04 -5.43 14.92
N GLY A 130 -10.09 -5.23 13.61
CA GLY A 130 -10.89 -4.17 12.99
C GLY A 130 -12.38 -4.28 13.35
N LYS A 131 -12.95 -5.49 13.32
CA LYS A 131 -14.33 -5.73 13.76
C LYS A 131 -14.56 -5.39 15.24
N GLN A 132 -13.56 -5.65 16.11
CA GLN A 132 -13.65 -5.27 17.52
C GLN A 132 -13.65 -3.74 17.70
N VAL A 133 -12.78 -3.02 16.97
CA VAL A 133 -12.79 -1.54 16.98
C VAL A 133 -14.15 -1.01 16.54
N LEU A 134 -14.69 -1.54 15.45
CA LEU A 134 -16.01 -1.11 14.96
C LEU A 134 -17.12 -1.39 15.96
N ALA A 135 -17.17 -2.58 16.57
CA ALA A 135 -18.15 -2.91 17.60
C ALA A 135 -18.04 -1.96 18.80
N MET A 136 -16.81 -1.73 19.30
CA MET A 136 -16.58 -0.82 20.42
C MET A 136 -16.95 0.62 20.07
N SER A 137 -16.79 1.04 18.83
CA SER A 137 -17.20 2.38 18.40
C SER A 137 -18.73 2.59 18.44
N GLU A 138 -19.52 1.54 18.33
CA GLU A 138 -20.99 1.64 18.39
C GLU A 138 -21.54 1.56 19.83
N GLU A 139 -20.76 1.05 20.80
CA GLU A 139 -21.20 0.90 22.19
C GLU A 139 -21.32 2.24 22.91
N GLU A 140 -20.57 3.28 22.54
CA GLU A 140 -20.53 4.65 23.10
C GLU A 140 -20.42 4.73 24.66
N ASP A 141 -20.09 3.61 25.30
CA ASP A 141 -19.94 3.49 26.77
C ASP A 141 -18.47 3.70 27.14
N TYR A 142 -18.09 4.98 27.33
CA TYR A 142 -16.73 5.39 27.55
C TYR A 142 -16.52 6.05 28.91
N ASP A 143 -15.79 5.37 29.79
CA ASP A 143 -15.19 6.00 30.96
C ASP A 143 -13.83 6.57 30.64
N TYR A 144 -13.70 7.88 30.69
CA TYR A 144 -12.42 8.57 30.56
C TYR A 144 -11.73 8.65 31.94
N PRO A 145 -10.39 8.56 32.00
CA PRO A 145 -9.65 8.64 33.24
C PRO A 145 -9.77 10.03 33.90
N ALA A 146 -9.62 10.04 35.25
CA ALA A 146 -9.55 11.28 36.00
C ALA A 146 -8.27 12.08 35.65
N ILE A 147 -8.23 13.35 36.06
CA ILE A 147 -7.17 14.31 35.71
C ILE A 147 -5.75 13.79 35.95
N ASP A 148 -5.54 13.03 37.03
CA ASP A 148 -4.22 12.49 37.39
C ASP A 148 -3.78 11.28 36.54
N ALA A 149 -4.64 10.79 35.65
CA ALA A 149 -4.40 9.61 34.80
C ALA A 149 -4.48 9.90 33.29
N ILE A 150 -4.63 11.16 32.89
CA ILE A 150 -4.55 11.55 31.48
C ILE A 150 -3.17 11.24 30.90
N GLY A 151 -3.10 11.13 29.55
CA GLY A 151 -1.85 10.91 28.83
C GLY A 151 -1.02 12.18 28.64
N HIS A 152 0.21 11.99 28.16
CA HIS A 152 1.15 13.08 27.86
C HIS A 152 1.76 12.89 26.48
N VAL A 153 2.15 13.98 25.83
CA VAL A 153 2.99 13.92 24.64
C VAL A 153 4.42 13.70 25.11
N LEU A 154 4.96 12.50 24.84
CA LEU A 154 6.32 12.12 25.23
C LEU A 154 7.37 12.79 24.34
N SER A 155 7.10 12.84 23.04
CA SER A 155 7.98 13.51 22.06
C SER A 155 7.20 13.96 20.82
N ARG A 156 7.78 14.97 20.16
CA ARG A 156 7.49 15.35 18.77
C ARG A 156 8.82 15.27 18.04
N GLU A 157 8.94 14.34 17.11
CA GLU A 157 10.21 14.03 16.47
C GLU A 157 10.03 13.60 15.01
N ASP A 158 11.09 13.75 14.23
CA ASP A 158 11.16 13.21 12.87
C ASP A 158 11.75 11.79 12.91
N PHE A 159 11.01 10.82 12.38
CA PHE A 159 11.48 9.42 12.27
C PHE A 159 11.97 9.07 10.86
N ASN A 160 11.85 9.97 9.90
CA ASN A 160 12.21 9.70 8.50
C ASN A 160 13.69 9.37 8.32
N ASP A 161 14.57 10.07 9.05
CA ASP A 161 16.01 9.82 9.01
C ASP A 161 16.40 8.45 9.55
N GLU A 162 15.74 8.02 10.61
CA GLU A 162 15.93 6.68 11.16
C GLU A 162 15.46 5.60 10.19
N HIS A 163 14.34 5.83 9.50
CA HIS A 163 13.85 4.93 8.45
C HIS A 163 14.87 4.82 7.32
N ILE A 164 15.33 5.93 6.75
CA ILE A 164 16.36 5.95 5.69
C ILE A 164 17.62 5.21 6.15
N ARG A 165 18.10 5.48 7.36
CA ARG A 165 19.28 4.83 7.92
C ARG A 165 19.11 3.31 7.98
N ARG A 166 17.93 2.82 8.41
CA ARG A 166 17.66 1.37 8.47
C ARG A 166 17.60 0.74 7.09
N VAL A 167 16.98 1.40 6.10
CA VAL A 167 16.98 0.94 4.71
C VAL A 167 18.39 0.80 4.17
N LEU A 168 19.23 1.83 4.36
CA LEU A 168 20.63 1.83 3.86
C LEU A 168 21.53 0.82 4.58
N ALA A 169 21.17 0.40 5.79
CA ALA A 169 21.89 -0.61 6.56
C ALA A 169 21.53 -2.05 6.21
N LEU A 170 20.56 -2.28 5.34
CA LEU A 170 20.16 -3.64 4.92
C LEU A 170 21.28 -4.32 4.14
N PRO A 171 21.57 -5.61 4.41
CA PRO A 171 22.67 -6.34 3.76
C PRO A 171 22.58 -6.40 2.23
N LEU A 172 21.36 -6.37 1.67
CA LEU A 172 21.13 -6.41 0.22
C LEU A 172 21.05 -5.02 -0.42
N VAL A 173 21.20 -3.94 0.32
CA VAL A 173 21.33 -2.58 -0.23
C VAL A 173 22.80 -2.27 -0.44
N ASP A 174 23.26 -2.32 -1.69
CA ASP A 174 24.64 -2.03 -2.05
C ASP A 174 24.81 -0.56 -2.45
N VAL A 175 24.99 0.28 -1.43
CA VAL A 175 25.16 1.74 -1.58
C VAL A 175 26.31 2.07 -2.51
N GLU A 176 27.43 1.33 -2.44
CA GLU A 176 28.62 1.60 -3.25
C GLU A 176 28.40 1.25 -4.74
N ALA A 177 27.66 0.19 -5.02
CA ALA A 177 27.29 -0.15 -6.39
C ALA A 177 26.40 0.94 -7.01
N VAL A 178 25.44 1.46 -6.26
CA VAL A 178 24.56 2.55 -6.71
C VAL A 178 25.39 3.84 -6.93
N ARG A 179 26.23 4.23 -5.99
CA ARG A 179 27.11 5.42 -6.10
C ARG A 179 27.99 5.40 -7.33
N LYS A 180 28.56 4.24 -7.66
CA LYS A 180 29.41 4.09 -8.85
C LYS A 180 28.66 4.35 -10.15
N ARG A 181 27.36 4.09 -10.19
CA ARG A 181 26.51 4.31 -11.37
C ARG A 181 26.16 5.79 -11.55
N ARG A 182 26.12 6.58 -10.49
CA ARG A 182 25.75 8.01 -10.52
C ARG A 182 24.44 8.26 -11.26
N PHE A 183 23.42 7.47 -10.94
CA PHE A 183 22.11 7.60 -11.57
C PHE A 183 21.58 9.03 -11.45
N LYS A 184 21.09 9.58 -12.55
CA LYS A 184 20.25 10.78 -12.54
C LYS A 184 18.79 10.35 -12.46
N VAL A 185 18.10 10.76 -11.41
CA VAL A 185 16.76 10.28 -11.06
C VAL A 185 15.80 11.45 -10.96
N VAL A 186 14.66 11.38 -11.65
CA VAL A 186 13.52 12.29 -11.42
C VAL A 186 12.62 11.68 -10.36
N VAL A 187 12.24 12.44 -9.34
CA VAL A 187 11.32 12.01 -8.28
C VAL A 187 10.04 12.82 -8.36
N ASP A 188 8.91 12.14 -8.46
CA ASP A 188 7.59 12.74 -8.29
C ASP A 188 6.95 12.20 -7.00
N ALA A 189 6.74 13.10 -6.05
CA ALA A 189 6.19 12.80 -4.72
C ALA A 189 4.78 13.38 -4.51
N VAL A 190 4.14 13.80 -5.59
CA VAL A 190 2.76 14.31 -5.62
C VAL A 190 2.45 15.40 -4.56
N ASN A 191 3.46 16.21 -4.22
CA ASN A 191 3.40 17.24 -3.17
C ASN A 191 2.98 16.68 -1.80
N SER A 192 3.50 15.51 -1.44
CA SER A 192 3.26 14.91 -0.14
C SER A 192 4.58 14.52 0.56
N VAL A 193 4.51 13.69 1.60
CA VAL A 193 5.64 13.33 2.48
C VAL A 193 6.79 12.64 1.74
N GLY A 194 6.50 12.03 0.60
CA GLY A 194 7.53 11.47 -0.30
C GLY A 194 8.60 12.51 -0.72
N GLY A 195 8.22 13.79 -0.85
CA GLY A 195 9.14 14.87 -1.15
C GLY A 195 10.18 15.14 -0.06
N ILE A 196 9.90 14.74 1.17
CA ILE A 196 10.85 14.83 2.29
C ILE A 196 11.86 13.67 2.24
N VAL A 197 11.37 12.44 2.03
CA VAL A 197 12.16 11.24 2.24
C VAL A 197 12.88 10.73 0.99
N MET A 198 12.22 10.76 -0.18
CA MET A 198 12.76 10.17 -1.40
C MET A 198 14.00 10.92 -1.93
N PRO A 199 13.99 12.26 -2.06
CA PRO A 199 15.20 12.99 -2.47
C PRO A 199 16.38 12.77 -1.51
N LYS A 200 16.12 12.67 -0.21
CA LYS A 200 17.15 12.43 0.80
C LYS A 200 17.77 11.04 0.64
N LEU A 201 16.94 9.99 0.59
CA LEU A 201 17.39 8.60 0.36
C LEU A 201 18.26 8.50 -0.90
N LEU A 202 17.81 9.09 -2.00
CA LEU A 202 18.51 9.02 -3.27
C LEU A 202 19.86 9.75 -3.26
N ARG A 203 19.96 10.90 -2.58
CA ARG A 203 21.23 11.60 -2.40
C ARG A 203 22.21 10.81 -1.54
N GLU A 204 21.74 10.13 -0.51
CA GLU A 204 22.57 9.24 0.30
C GLU A 204 23.05 8.02 -0.48
N LEU A 205 22.23 7.52 -1.41
CA LEU A 205 22.62 6.50 -2.41
C LEU A 205 23.58 7.05 -3.50
N GLY A 206 23.86 8.36 -3.52
CA GLY A 206 24.79 8.99 -4.46
C GLY A 206 24.18 9.30 -5.83
N CYS A 207 22.87 9.42 -5.91
CA CYS A 207 22.15 9.81 -7.13
C CYS A 207 22.14 11.34 -7.31
N GLU A 208 22.14 11.80 -8.57
CA GLU A 208 21.71 13.15 -8.95
C GLU A 208 20.19 13.18 -8.99
N VAL A 209 19.55 14.09 -8.24
CA VAL A 209 18.10 14.11 -8.04
C VAL A 209 17.49 15.36 -8.69
N VAL A 210 16.51 15.13 -9.56
CA VAL A 210 15.62 16.15 -10.09
C VAL A 210 14.28 16.02 -9.37
N GLU A 211 13.93 17.02 -8.58
CA GLU A 211 12.70 17.03 -7.79
C GLU A 211 11.52 17.55 -8.61
N LEU A 212 10.45 16.76 -8.70
CA LEU A 212 9.19 17.11 -9.30
C LEU A 212 8.08 16.90 -8.24
N ASN A 213 7.25 17.91 -8.00
CA ASN A 213 6.15 17.83 -7.03
C ASN A 213 6.60 17.33 -5.64
N CYS A 214 7.73 17.82 -5.13
CA CYS A 214 8.32 17.39 -3.86
C CYS A 214 8.07 18.32 -2.69
N GLU A 215 7.30 19.41 -2.83
CA GLU A 215 6.92 20.26 -1.71
C GLU A 215 5.75 19.64 -0.95
N PRO A 216 5.86 19.35 0.37
CA PRO A 216 4.84 18.62 1.12
C PRO A 216 3.67 19.53 1.52
N THR A 217 3.01 20.14 0.54
CA THR A 217 1.90 21.06 0.72
C THR A 217 0.55 20.38 0.87
N GLY A 218 0.42 19.13 0.42
CA GLY A 218 -0.83 18.40 0.33
C GLY A 218 -1.74 18.85 -0.82
N GLU A 219 -1.30 19.82 -1.61
CA GLU A 219 -1.93 20.19 -2.89
C GLU A 219 -1.39 19.26 -3.99
N PHE A 220 -2.06 18.13 -4.18
CA PHE A 220 -1.61 17.11 -5.13
C PHE A 220 -1.58 17.66 -6.56
N ALA A 221 -0.42 17.59 -7.20
CA ALA A 221 -0.20 18.11 -8.54
C ALA A 221 -0.98 17.35 -9.63
N HIS A 222 -1.24 16.06 -9.39
CA HIS A 222 -2.02 15.18 -10.25
C HIS A 222 -2.84 14.20 -9.38
N ASN A 223 -3.60 13.31 -10.00
CA ASN A 223 -4.26 12.22 -9.27
C ASN A 223 -3.19 11.40 -8.54
N PRO A 224 -3.29 11.23 -7.22
CA PRO A 224 -2.21 10.66 -6.41
C PRO A 224 -2.01 9.14 -6.57
N GLU A 225 -2.84 8.46 -7.36
CA GLU A 225 -2.60 7.06 -7.70
C GLU A 225 -1.53 6.96 -8.80
N PRO A 226 -0.40 6.25 -8.56
CA PRO A 226 0.73 6.19 -9.49
C PRO A 226 0.46 5.25 -10.68
N LEU A 227 -0.54 5.58 -11.49
CA LEU A 227 -0.93 4.87 -12.69
C LEU A 227 -0.46 5.62 -13.96
N PRO A 228 -0.23 4.92 -15.07
CA PRO A 228 0.31 5.50 -16.30
C PRO A 228 -0.40 6.78 -16.78
N GLN A 229 -1.72 6.83 -16.70
CA GLN A 229 -2.52 7.99 -17.13
C GLN A 229 -2.31 9.24 -16.27
N ASN A 230 -1.77 9.10 -15.06
CA ASN A 230 -1.51 10.19 -14.13
C ASN A 230 -0.06 10.69 -14.17
N LEU A 231 0.84 10.02 -14.92
CA LEU A 231 2.29 10.17 -14.86
C LEU A 231 2.88 10.77 -16.14
N THR A 232 2.14 11.59 -16.86
CA THR A 232 2.59 12.19 -18.14
C THR A 232 3.73 13.19 -17.94
N GLU A 233 3.65 14.04 -16.90
CA GLU A 233 4.63 15.07 -16.64
C GLU A 233 6.02 14.49 -16.36
N ILE A 234 6.13 13.49 -15.48
CA ILE A 234 7.42 12.86 -15.17
C ILE A 234 8.04 12.18 -16.41
N SER A 235 7.22 11.58 -17.28
CA SER A 235 7.70 10.99 -18.54
C SER A 235 8.38 12.02 -19.45
N GLU A 236 7.80 13.22 -19.55
CA GLU A 236 8.37 14.31 -20.31
C GLU A 236 9.65 14.88 -19.66
N VAL A 237 9.63 15.02 -18.33
CA VAL A 237 10.80 15.53 -17.57
C VAL A 237 11.99 14.59 -17.69
N ILE A 238 11.79 13.28 -17.59
CA ILE A 238 12.88 12.29 -17.73
C ILE A 238 13.60 12.45 -19.06
N VAL A 239 12.86 12.54 -20.16
CA VAL A 239 13.44 12.68 -21.50
C VAL A 239 14.16 14.03 -21.64
N ARG A 240 13.55 15.12 -21.16
CA ARG A 240 14.13 16.46 -21.19
C ARG A 240 15.43 16.55 -20.40
N GLU A 241 15.43 15.99 -19.19
CA GLU A 241 16.58 16.00 -18.28
C GLU A 241 17.63 14.93 -18.62
N LYS A 242 17.32 14.03 -19.55
CA LYS A 242 18.15 12.86 -19.87
C LYS A 242 18.46 12.03 -18.62
N ALA A 243 17.45 11.82 -17.79
CA ALA A 243 17.57 11.05 -16.57
C ALA A 243 17.61 9.54 -16.87
N ASP A 244 18.25 8.77 -16.00
CA ASP A 244 18.33 7.31 -16.12
C ASP A 244 17.00 6.63 -15.80
N LEU A 245 16.22 7.25 -14.90
CA LEU A 245 14.89 6.75 -14.49
C LEU A 245 14.08 7.81 -13.76
N GLY A 246 12.79 7.55 -13.65
CA GLY A 246 11.85 8.24 -12.78
C GLY A 246 11.34 7.34 -11.64
N ILE A 247 11.11 7.94 -10.50
CA ILE A 247 10.52 7.33 -9.31
C ILE A 247 9.28 8.11 -8.94
N VAL A 248 8.16 7.41 -8.79
CA VAL A 248 6.89 7.99 -8.37
C VAL A 248 6.40 7.26 -7.12
N VAL A 249 5.98 8.02 -6.13
CA VAL A 249 5.37 7.50 -4.91
C VAL A 249 4.00 8.14 -4.67
N ASP A 250 3.13 7.41 -4.00
CA ASP A 250 1.85 7.95 -3.56
C ASP A 250 1.99 8.80 -2.27
N PRO A 251 0.94 9.50 -1.82
CA PRO A 251 1.04 10.46 -0.73
C PRO A 251 1.65 9.98 0.57
N ASP A 252 1.51 8.70 0.91
CA ASP A 252 2.02 8.09 2.15
C ASP A 252 3.18 7.09 1.93
N VAL A 253 3.67 7.01 0.66
CA VAL A 253 4.93 6.33 0.29
C VAL A 253 4.91 4.82 0.53
N ASP A 254 3.73 4.21 0.45
CA ASP A 254 3.58 2.76 0.51
C ASP A 254 3.54 2.11 -0.89
N ARG A 255 3.38 2.93 -1.96
CA ARG A 255 3.41 2.50 -3.37
C ARG A 255 4.55 3.15 -4.12
N LEU A 256 5.11 2.38 -5.06
CA LEU A 256 6.27 2.74 -5.86
C LEU A 256 6.05 2.37 -7.33
N ALA A 257 6.16 3.34 -8.21
CA ALA A 257 6.19 3.11 -9.64
C ALA A 257 7.47 3.68 -10.26
N PHE A 258 7.92 3.06 -11.35
CA PHE A 258 9.10 3.50 -12.09
C PHE A 258 8.75 3.93 -13.51
N VAL A 259 9.51 4.90 -14.01
CA VAL A 259 9.47 5.36 -15.40
C VAL A 259 10.85 5.18 -16.00
N SER A 260 10.90 4.65 -17.21
CA SER A 260 12.16 4.33 -17.89
C SER A 260 12.81 5.58 -18.48
N GLU A 261 14.09 5.45 -18.86
CA GLU A 261 14.91 6.52 -19.44
C GLU A 261 14.34 7.14 -20.73
N ASP A 262 13.48 6.42 -21.45
CA ASP A 262 12.80 6.88 -22.66
C ASP A 262 11.41 7.50 -22.39
N GLY A 263 11.02 7.62 -21.12
CA GLY A 263 9.71 8.12 -20.68
C GLY A 263 8.61 7.05 -20.67
N SER A 264 8.89 5.81 -21.05
CA SER A 264 7.92 4.72 -20.99
C SER A 264 7.74 4.22 -19.55
N MET A 265 6.52 3.74 -19.24
CA MET A 265 6.24 3.17 -17.94
C MET A 265 6.91 1.82 -17.75
N PHE A 266 7.61 1.63 -16.62
CA PHE A 266 8.10 0.31 -16.22
C PHE A 266 6.92 -0.59 -15.83
N VAL A 267 5.78 0.00 -15.52
CA VAL A 267 4.50 -0.54 -15.04
C VAL A 267 4.60 -0.98 -13.56
N GLU A 268 3.68 -0.50 -12.74
CA GLU A 268 3.67 -0.67 -11.28
C GLU A 268 3.70 -2.15 -10.83
N GLU A 269 3.06 -3.04 -11.59
CA GLU A 269 3.10 -4.50 -11.37
C GLU A 269 4.54 -5.05 -11.35
N TYR A 270 5.44 -4.49 -12.16
CA TYR A 270 6.81 -4.96 -12.31
C TYR A 270 7.78 -4.38 -11.27
N THR A 271 7.35 -3.44 -10.45
CA THR A 271 8.13 -2.97 -9.30
C THR A 271 8.47 -4.14 -8.38
N LEU A 272 7.44 -4.86 -7.92
CA LEU A 272 7.61 -6.04 -7.08
C LEU A 272 8.38 -7.15 -7.80
N VAL A 273 8.10 -7.39 -9.08
CA VAL A 273 8.76 -8.43 -9.89
C VAL A 273 10.27 -8.21 -9.96
N ALA A 274 10.71 -6.98 -10.23
CA ALA A 274 12.13 -6.66 -10.36
C ALA A 274 12.86 -6.72 -9.02
N VAL A 275 12.25 -6.22 -7.94
CA VAL A 275 12.83 -6.32 -6.60
C VAL A 275 12.89 -7.78 -6.15
N ALA A 276 11.85 -8.57 -6.42
CA ALA A 276 11.84 -9.98 -6.10
C ALA A 276 12.91 -10.78 -6.87
N ASP A 277 13.12 -10.46 -8.16
CA ASP A 277 14.19 -11.08 -8.96
C ASP A 277 15.57 -10.87 -8.33
N TYR A 278 15.83 -9.66 -7.82
CA TYR A 278 17.05 -9.38 -7.08
C TYR A 278 17.15 -10.19 -5.78
N ILE A 279 16.14 -10.10 -4.93
CA ILE A 279 16.14 -10.80 -3.64
C ILE A 279 16.32 -12.30 -3.86
N LEU A 280 15.58 -12.90 -4.78
CA LEU A 280 15.65 -14.33 -5.07
C LEU A 280 16.99 -14.77 -5.67
N SER A 281 17.68 -13.89 -6.39
CA SER A 281 19.03 -14.18 -6.90
C SER A 281 20.08 -14.27 -5.80
N GLU A 282 19.90 -13.54 -4.69
CA GLU A 282 20.79 -13.55 -3.52
C GLU A 282 20.33 -14.56 -2.44
N LYS A 283 19.01 -14.69 -2.26
CA LYS A 283 18.38 -15.54 -1.25
C LYS A 283 17.13 -16.22 -1.84
N PRO A 284 17.30 -17.39 -2.48
CA PRO A 284 16.14 -18.16 -2.98
C PRO A 284 15.13 -18.46 -1.87
N GLY A 285 13.83 -18.36 -2.19
CA GLY A 285 12.77 -18.57 -1.21
C GLY A 285 11.37 -18.40 -1.79
N ASN A 286 10.37 -18.39 -0.92
CA ASN A 286 8.99 -18.19 -1.31
C ASN A 286 8.65 -16.71 -1.51
N THR A 287 7.69 -16.44 -2.38
CA THR A 287 7.12 -15.10 -2.57
C THR A 287 5.61 -15.12 -2.40
N VAL A 288 5.06 -13.96 -2.05
CA VAL A 288 3.61 -13.77 -1.90
C VAL A 288 3.18 -12.49 -2.61
N SER A 289 2.07 -12.55 -3.37
CA SER A 289 1.31 -11.35 -3.71
C SER A 289 -0.20 -11.61 -3.63
N ASN A 290 -1.01 -10.56 -3.78
CA ASN A 290 -2.45 -10.76 -3.80
C ASN A 290 -2.94 -11.38 -5.13
N LEU A 291 -4.15 -11.92 -5.12
CA LEU A 291 -4.75 -12.61 -6.28
C LEU A 291 -4.85 -11.73 -7.55
N SER A 292 -4.92 -10.40 -7.40
CA SER A 292 -5.04 -9.47 -8.53
C SER A 292 -3.69 -9.04 -9.11
N SER A 293 -2.56 -9.51 -8.57
CA SER A 293 -1.21 -9.18 -9.04
C SER A 293 -0.82 -10.02 -10.27
N SER A 294 0.13 -9.49 -11.05
CA SER A 294 0.64 -10.15 -12.25
C SER A 294 1.25 -11.52 -11.95
N ARG A 295 1.04 -12.47 -12.85
CA ARG A 295 1.72 -13.78 -12.81
C ARG A 295 3.22 -13.70 -13.04
N ALA A 296 3.74 -12.56 -13.50
CA ALA A 296 5.18 -12.36 -13.69
C ALA A 296 5.98 -12.61 -12.40
N LEU A 297 5.42 -12.32 -11.22
CA LEU A 297 6.07 -12.65 -9.95
C LEU A 297 6.20 -14.17 -9.74
N ARG A 298 5.16 -14.93 -10.08
CA ARG A 298 5.21 -16.41 -10.04
C ARG A 298 6.30 -16.94 -10.94
N ASP A 299 6.35 -16.46 -12.19
CA ASP A 299 7.34 -16.94 -13.18
C ASP A 299 8.77 -16.65 -12.73
N VAL A 300 9.02 -15.46 -12.15
CA VAL A 300 10.34 -15.12 -11.58
C VAL A 300 10.65 -16.00 -10.37
N THR A 301 9.69 -16.24 -9.48
CA THR A 301 9.87 -17.08 -8.29
C THR A 301 10.24 -18.50 -8.67
N GLU A 302 9.51 -19.10 -9.60
CA GLU A 302 9.74 -20.47 -10.08
C GLU A 302 11.09 -20.59 -10.81
N ARG A 303 11.50 -19.56 -11.56
CA ARG A 303 12.82 -19.49 -12.20
C ARG A 303 13.98 -19.60 -11.20
N HIS A 304 13.79 -19.06 -9.99
CA HIS A 304 14.74 -19.16 -8.88
C HIS A 304 14.53 -20.40 -7.98
N GLY A 305 13.63 -21.32 -8.36
CA GLY A 305 13.36 -22.56 -7.61
C GLY A 305 12.51 -22.35 -6.34
N GLY A 306 11.94 -21.18 -6.13
CA GLY A 306 11.01 -20.87 -5.04
C GLY A 306 9.58 -21.27 -5.36
N LYS A 307 8.68 -21.08 -4.37
CA LYS A 307 7.23 -21.23 -4.53
C LYS A 307 6.53 -19.89 -4.40
N TYR A 308 5.66 -19.60 -5.35
CA TYR A 308 4.75 -18.47 -5.30
C TYR A 308 3.45 -18.84 -4.58
N TYR A 309 2.96 -17.95 -3.73
CA TYR A 309 1.67 -18.08 -3.07
C TYR A 309 0.84 -16.81 -3.28
N ALA A 310 -0.46 -17.01 -3.50
CA ALA A 310 -1.42 -15.91 -3.60
C ALA A 310 -2.17 -15.73 -2.27
N SER A 311 -2.48 -14.48 -1.92
CA SER A 311 -3.36 -14.11 -0.81
C SER A 311 -4.63 -13.44 -1.30
N ALA A 312 -5.62 -13.28 -0.43
CA ALA A 312 -6.69 -12.30 -0.63
C ALA A 312 -6.09 -10.88 -0.83
N VAL A 313 -6.84 -10.00 -1.49
CA VAL A 313 -6.41 -8.61 -1.72
C VAL A 313 -6.36 -7.83 -0.41
N GLY A 314 -5.35 -6.99 -0.27
CA GLY A 314 -5.07 -6.15 0.89
C GLY A 314 -3.82 -6.57 1.63
N GLU A 315 -3.04 -5.58 2.04
CA GLU A 315 -1.73 -5.76 2.67
C GLU A 315 -1.75 -6.73 3.85
N VAL A 316 -2.74 -6.60 4.74
CA VAL A 316 -2.91 -7.48 5.91
C VAL A 316 -2.94 -8.96 5.52
N ASN A 317 -3.61 -9.29 4.41
CA ASN A 317 -3.72 -10.66 3.92
C ASN A 317 -2.40 -11.13 3.28
N VAL A 318 -1.70 -10.23 2.59
CA VAL A 318 -0.36 -10.51 2.04
C VAL A 318 0.61 -10.80 3.17
N VAL A 319 0.67 -9.94 4.19
CA VAL A 319 1.54 -10.08 5.37
C VAL A 319 1.26 -11.39 6.11
N ALA A 320 -0.01 -11.69 6.39
CA ALA A 320 -0.39 -12.95 7.04
C ALA A 320 0.09 -14.18 6.26
N LYS A 321 -0.10 -14.19 4.93
CA LYS A 321 0.37 -15.27 4.06
C LYS A 321 1.90 -15.33 3.99
N MET A 322 2.60 -14.19 3.96
CA MET A 322 4.06 -14.14 3.99
C MET A 322 4.63 -14.80 5.25
N LYS A 323 4.06 -14.50 6.41
CA LYS A 323 4.44 -15.12 7.69
C LYS A 323 4.16 -16.62 7.70
N GLU A 324 2.99 -17.04 7.20
CA GLU A 324 2.58 -18.45 7.12
C GLU A 324 3.56 -19.29 6.31
N VAL A 325 4.02 -18.78 5.16
CA VAL A 325 4.85 -19.55 4.22
C VAL A 325 6.34 -19.22 4.31
N GLY A 326 6.75 -18.33 5.22
CA GLY A 326 8.13 -17.88 5.36
C GLY A 326 8.66 -17.20 4.09
N ALA A 327 7.85 -16.32 3.48
CA ALA A 327 8.23 -15.63 2.25
C ALA A 327 9.39 -14.66 2.48
N VAL A 328 10.35 -14.65 1.56
CA VAL A 328 11.51 -13.75 1.62
C VAL A 328 11.23 -12.35 1.07
N ILE A 329 10.18 -12.24 0.26
CA ILE A 329 9.64 -10.97 -0.26
C ILE A 329 8.18 -11.17 -0.65
N GLY A 330 7.40 -10.12 -0.57
CA GLY A 330 6.02 -10.08 -1.04
C GLY A 330 5.57 -8.67 -1.36
N GLY A 331 4.28 -8.52 -1.64
CA GLY A 331 3.69 -7.23 -1.93
C GLY A 331 2.42 -7.31 -2.74
N GLU A 332 2.09 -6.21 -3.39
CA GLU A 332 0.89 -6.08 -4.22
C GLU A 332 1.25 -5.50 -5.59
N GLY A 333 0.48 -5.87 -6.62
CA GLY A 333 0.66 -5.39 -8.00
C GLY A 333 0.37 -3.89 -8.21
N ASN A 334 0.13 -3.14 -7.14
CA ASN A 334 -0.03 -1.69 -7.15
C ASN A 334 1.27 -0.92 -6.84
N GLY A 335 2.42 -1.58 -6.92
CA GLY A 335 3.74 -1.04 -6.59
C GLY A 335 4.16 -1.21 -5.13
N GLY A 336 3.37 -1.89 -4.31
CA GLY A 336 3.69 -2.14 -2.91
C GLY A 336 4.70 -3.28 -2.74
N VAL A 337 5.85 -2.99 -2.15
CA VAL A 337 6.92 -3.96 -1.85
C VAL A 337 6.99 -4.16 -0.34
N ILE A 338 6.95 -5.43 0.10
CA ILE A 338 7.10 -5.82 1.51
C ILE A 338 8.37 -6.66 1.65
N TYR A 339 9.36 -6.15 2.39
CA TYR A 339 10.62 -6.84 2.65
C TYR A 339 10.77 -7.16 4.13
N PRO A 340 10.54 -8.43 4.55
CA PRO A 340 10.47 -8.82 5.96
C PRO A 340 11.74 -8.55 6.79
N GLU A 341 12.91 -8.47 6.16
CA GLU A 341 14.15 -8.13 6.89
C GLU A 341 14.17 -6.68 7.38
N LEU A 342 13.29 -5.81 6.84
CA LEU A 342 13.09 -4.47 7.37
C LEU A 342 11.85 -4.43 8.28
N HIS A 343 10.68 -4.69 7.72
CA HIS A 343 9.40 -4.80 8.44
C HIS A 343 8.32 -5.45 7.54
N TYR A 344 7.16 -5.75 8.13
CA TYR A 344 6.00 -6.31 7.44
C TYR A 344 4.99 -5.22 7.02
N GLY A 345 5.43 -4.28 6.20
CA GLY A 345 4.61 -3.23 5.59
C GLY A 345 5.09 -2.92 4.18
N ARG A 346 4.21 -2.37 3.34
CA ARG A 346 4.61 -1.89 2.01
C ARG A 346 5.48 -0.65 2.16
N ASP A 347 6.62 -0.63 1.50
CA ASP A 347 7.64 0.40 1.70
C ASP A 347 8.33 0.76 0.38
N ALA A 348 8.06 1.99 -0.10
CA ALA A 348 8.68 2.49 -1.32
C ALA A 348 10.16 2.82 -1.15
N LEU A 349 10.65 3.13 0.07
CA LEU A 349 12.06 3.42 0.32
C LEU A 349 12.90 2.15 0.14
N VAL A 350 12.50 1.06 0.78
CA VAL A 350 13.20 -0.22 0.64
C VAL A 350 13.10 -0.75 -0.78
N GLY A 351 11.91 -0.64 -1.41
CA GLY A 351 11.72 -0.99 -2.82
C GLY A 351 12.67 -0.24 -3.74
N THR A 352 12.82 1.07 -3.55
CA THR A 352 13.74 1.92 -4.32
C THR A 352 15.20 1.52 -4.13
N ALA A 353 15.65 1.34 -2.89
CA ALA A 353 17.05 1.03 -2.60
C ALA A 353 17.46 -0.34 -3.17
N LEU A 354 16.60 -1.34 -3.03
CA LEU A 354 16.82 -2.69 -3.59
C LEU A 354 16.77 -2.68 -5.12
N PHE A 355 15.82 -1.95 -5.71
CA PHE A 355 15.71 -1.82 -7.17
C PHE A 355 16.94 -1.13 -7.78
N LEU A 356 17.39 -0.01 -7.21
CA LEU A 356 18.60 0.69 -7.68
C LEU A 356 19.86 -0.17 -7.53
N THR A 357 19.95 -0.94 -6.45
CA THR A 357 21.03 -1.92 -6.27
C THR A 357 20.99 -2.95 -7.40
N TRP A 358 19.82 -3.49 -7.73
CA TRP A 358 19.67 -4.45 -8.81
C TRP A 358 20.05 -3.87 -10.17
N LEU A 359 19.52 -2.69 -10.48
CA LEU A 359 19.83 -1.99 -11.72
C LEU A 359 21.33 -1.68 -11.85
N ALA A 360 21.99 -1.32 -10.75
CA ALA A 360 23.43 -1.08 -10.72
C ALA A 360 24.22 -2.36 -10.97
N LYS A 361 23.91 -3.45 -10.31
CA LYS A 361 24.56 -4.76 -10.49
C LYS A 361 24.37 -5.32 -11.89
N LYS A 362 23.17 -5.16 -12.47
CA LYS A 362 22.90 -5.60 -13.86
C LYS A 362 23.64 -4.76 -14.91
N GLY A 363 24.00 -3.52 -14.63
CA GLY A 363 24.63 -2.63 -15.59
C GLY A 363 23.76 -2.29 -16.80
N MET A 364 22.44 -2.39 -16.66
CA MET A 364 21.45 -2.18 -17.72
C MET A 364 20.79 -0.81 -17.60
N THR A 365 20.07 -0.39 -18.65
CA THR A 365 19.05 0.67 -18.58
C THR A 365 17.72 0.09 -18.12
N MET A 366 16.76 0.95 -17.77
CA MET A 366 15.42 0.53 -17.31
C MET A 366 14.70 -0.27 -18.39
N THR A 367 14.68 0.21 -19.63
CA THR A 367 14.03 -0.48 -20.75
C THR A 367 14.64 -1.87 -20.99
N ARG A 368 15.96 -2.01 -20.89
CA ARG A 368 16.64 -3.31 -21.02
C ARG A 368 16.31 -4.23 -19.86
N LEU A 369 16.28 -3.73 -18.63
CA LEU A 369 15.89 -4.53 -17.47
C LEU A 369 14.44 -5.00 -17.61
N ARG A 370 13.50 -4.12 -17.98
CA ARG A 370 12.08 -4.47 -18.20
C ARG A 370 11.92 -5.58 -19.26
N ALA A 371 12.71 -5.52 -20.32
CA ALA A 371 12.67 -6.52 -21.40
C ALA A 371 13.15 -7.93 -20.97
N THR A 372 13.78 -8.07 -19.81
CA THR A 372 14.18 -9.40 -19.28
C THR A 372 13.05 -10.14 -18.60
N TYR A 373 11.94 -9.46 -18.28
CA TYR A 373 10.78 -10.04 -17.66
C TYR A 373 9.70 -10.43 -18.67
N PRO A 374 8.90 -11.48 -18.40
CA PRO A 374 7.75 -11.81 -19.22
C PRO A 374 6.81 -10.60 -19.34
N SER A 375 6.26 -10.37 -20.52
CA SER A 375 5.29 -9.31 -20.71
C SER A 375 3.89 -9.83 -20.54
N TYR A 376 3.18 -9.27 -19.57
CA TYR A 376 1.76 -9.46 -19.32
C TYR A 376 1.06 -8.12 -19.29
N TYR A 377 -0.21 -8.11 -19.69
CA TYR A 377 -1.05 -6.92 -19.80
C TYR A 377 -2.33 -7.16 -19.02
N ALA A 378 -2.65 -6.24 -18.11
CA ALA A 378 -3.82 -6.33 -17.26
C ALA A 378 -4.93 -5.40 -17.75
N SER A 379 -6.14 -5.91 -17.85
CA SER A 379 -7.35 -5.13 -18.10
C SER A 379 -8.20 -5.07 -16.83
N LYS A 380 -8.51 -3.86 -16.34
CA LYS A 380 -9.22 -3.62 -15.08
C LYS A 380 -10.59 -3.01 -15.38
N ASN A 381 -11.64 -3.80 -15.22
CA ASN A 381 -13.02 -3.45 -15.51
C ASN A 381 -13.93 -3.58 -14.29
N LYS A 382 -15.13 -3.05 -14.37
CA LYS A 382 -16.21 -3.24 -13.39
C LYS A 382 -17.55 -3.45 -14.07
N ILE A 383 -18.43 -4.17 -13.41
CA ILE A 383 -19.85 -4.31 -13.78
C ILE A 383 -20.66 -3.65 -12.68
N GLU A 384 -21.46 -2.66 -13.02
CA GLU A 384 -22.43 -2.07 -12.11
C GLU A 384 -23.67 -2.97 -12.04
N LEU A 385 -24.09 -3.30 -10.83
CA LEU A 385 -25.20 -4.17 -10.56
C LEU A 385 -26.30 -3.43 -9.80
N THR A 386 -27.52 -3.87 -9.94
CA THR A 386 -28.60 -3.38 -9.08
C THR A 386 -28.48 -4.02 -7.70
N PRO A 387 -28.91 -3.34 -6.61
CA PRO A 387 -28.87 -3.89 -5.25
C PRO A 387 -29.67 -5.21 -5.08
N ALA A 388 -30.54 -5.53 -6.02
CA ALA A 388 -31.34 -6.77 -5.99
C ALA A 388 -30.53 -8.02 -6.42
N ILE A 389 -29.34 -7.85 -7.02
CA ILE A 389 -28.52 -8.97 -7.50
C ILE A 389 -27.64 -9.49 -6.37
N ASP A 390 -27.80 -10.77 -6.04
CA ASP A 390 -26.92 -11.49 -5.10
C ASP A 390 -25.57 -11.80 -5.79
N VAL A 391 -24.59 -10.94 -5.54
CA VAL A 391 -23.23 -11.07 -6.10
C VAL A 391 -22.57 -12.39 -5.71
N ASP A 392 -22.79 -12.86 -4.48
CA ASP A 392 -22.17 -14.09 -4.00
C ASP A 392 -22.75 -15.32 -4.74
N LYS A 393 -24.04 -15.25 -5.10
CA LYS A 393 -24.67 -16.29 -5.95
C LYS A 393 -24.07 -16.28 -7.35
N VAL A 394 -23.88 -15.11 -7.95
CA VAL A 394 -23.27 -14.98 -9.30
C VAL A 394 -21.86 -15.56 -9.29
N LEU A 395 -21.03 -15.21 -8.29
CA LEU A 395 -19.66 -15.72 -8.19
C LEU A 395 -19.62 -17.24 -7.99
N ARG A 396 -20.54 -17.80 -7.17
CA ARG A 396 -20.67 -19.26 -7.03
C ARG A 396 -21.06 -19.96 -8.34
N GLU A 397 -21.92 -19.37 -9.12
CA GLU A 397 -22.32 -19.92 -10.42
C GLU A 397 -21.15 -19.93 -11.39
N VAL A 398 -20.42 -18.80 -11.52
CA VAL A 398 -19.21 -18.75 -12.33
C VAL A 398 -18.19 -19.80 -11.87
N LYS A 399 -17.90 -19.89 -10.57
CA LYS A 399 -17.01 -20.93 -10.02
C LYS A 399 -17.44 -22.33 -10.46
N GLY A 400 -18.74 -22.62 -10.43
CA GLY A 400 -19.29 -23.92 -10.86
C GLY A 400 -19.06 -24.22 -12.35
N ARG A 401 -19.23 -23.22 -13.22
CA ARG A 401 -19.00 -23.36 -14.67
C ARG A 401 -17.54 -23.68 -15.01
N TYR A 402 -16.60 -23.21 -14.21
CA TYR A 402 -15.16 -23.38 -14.42
C TYR A 402 -14.51 -24.37 -13.43
N ALA A 403 -15.26 -25.29 -12.84
CA ALA A 403 -14.77 -26.27 -11.87
C ALA A 403 -13.65 -27.20 -12.42
N GLY A 404 -13.47 -27.28 -13.74
CA GLY A 404 -12.39 -28.04 -14.39
C GLY A 404 -11.07 -27.25 -14.54
N GLU A 405 -11.09 -25.96 -14.24
CA GLU A 405 -9.92 -25.08 -14.32
C GLU A 405 -9.26 -24.90 -12.94
N ASN A 406 -8.10 -24.24 -12.93
CA ASN A 406 -7.45 -23.86 -11.66
C ASN A 406 -8.17 -22.66 -11.05
N VAL A 407 -9.08 -22.91 -10.10
CA VAL A 407 -9.92 -21.90 -9.46
C VAL A 407 -9.44 -21.65 -8.04
N ASN A 408 -9.24 -20.35 -7.69
CA ASN A 408 -8.95 -19.88 -6.33
C ASN A 408 -10.08 -18.93 -5.88
N ASP A 409 -10.72 -19.24 -4.77
CA ASP A 409 -11.87 -18.51 -4.24
C ASP A 409 -11.66 -17.88 -2.85
N ILE A 410 -10.40 -17.65 -2.47
CA ILE A 410 -10.09 -17.00 -1.19
C ILE A 410 -10.55 -15.53 -1.10
N ASP A 411 -10.74 -14.87 -2.26
CA ASP A 411 -11.28 -13.50 -2.35
C ASP A 411 -12.01 -13.34 -3.69
N GLY A 412 -13.30 -13.61 -3.73
CA GLY A 412 -14.07 -13.69 -4.96
C GLY A 412 -13.80 -14.99 -5.74
N VAL A 413 -13.56 -14.90 -7.04
CA VAL A 413 -13.25 -16.06 -7.89
C VAL A 413 -12.15 -15.69 -8.88
N LYS A 414 -10.98 -16.26 -8.71
CA LYS A 414 -9.92 -16.21 -9.72
C LYS A 414 -9.84 -17.53 -10.47
N ILE A 415 -9.81 -17.46 -11.79
CA ILE A 415 -9.67 -18.59 -12.69
C ILE A 415 -8.35 -18.41 -13.44
N ASP A 416 -7.40 -19.31 -13.19
CA ASP A 416 -6.12 -19.34 -13.88
C ASP A 416 -6.19 -20.34 -15.04
N PHE A 417 -6.09 -19.82 -16.27
CA PHE A 417 -5.92 -20.61 -17.49
C PHE A 417 -4.42 -20.77 -17.81
N ALA A 418 -4.11 -21.54 -18.82
CA ALA A 418 -2.72 -21.81 -19.21
C ALA A 418 -1.90 -20.53 -19.48
N GLU A 419 -2.49 -19.54 -20.19
CA GLU A 419 -1.77 -18.34 -20.63
C GLU A 419 -2.31 -17.02 -20.10
N ASN A 420 -3.48 -17.03 -19.46
CA ASN A 420 -4.17 -15.84 -18.93
C ASN A 420 -4.94 -16.18 -17.65
N TRP A 421 -5.47 -15.17 -16.98
CA TRP A 421 -6.37 -15.35 -15.85
C TRP A 421 -7.45 -14.27 -15.79
N VAL A 422 -8.54 -14.59 -15.10
CA VAL A 422 -9.58 -13.63 -14.72
C VAL A 422 -9.80 -13.69 -13.22
N HIS A 423 -9.95 -12.52 -12.59
CA HIS A 423 -10.32 -12.39 -11.18
C HIS A 423 -11.58 -11.55 -11.03
N LEU A 424 -12.63 -12.17 -10.53
CA LEU A 424 -13.94 -11.59 -10.28
C LEU A 424 -14.11 -11.34 -8.79
N ARG A 425 -14.35 -10.08 -8.42
CA ARG A 425 -14.34 -9.67 -7.02
C ARG A 425 -15.49 -8.72 -6.70
N LYS A 426 -16.21 -9.02 -5.62
CA LYS A 426 -17.23 -8.13 -5.06
C LYS A 426 -16.56 -6.87 -4.51
N SER A 427 -17.16 -5.71 -4.73
CA SER A 427 -16.79 -4.50 -3.98
C SER A 427 -17.46 -4.53 -2.61
N ASN A 428 -16.70 -4.11 -1.59
CA ASN A 428 -17.24 -3.98 -0.23
C ASN A 428 -18.02 -2.68 -0.01
N THR A 429 -17.98 -1.75 -0.97
CA THR A 429 -18.51 -0.39 -0.82
C THR A 429 -19.57 -0.01 -1.85
N GLU A 430 -19.63 -0.74 -2.95
CA GLU A 430 -20.51 -0.43 -4.08
C GLU A 430 -21.13 -1.72 -4.63
N PRO A 431 -22.33 -1.68 -5.21
CA PRO A 431 -22.95 -2.84 -5.87
C PRO A 431 -22.30 -3.13 -7.22
N ILE A 432 -21.00 -3.45 -7.22
CA ILE A 432 -20.21 -3.77 -8.42
C ILE A 432 -19.45 -5.08 -8.27
N ILE A 433 -19.23 -5.74 -9.40
CA ILE A 433 -18.20 -6.79 -9.54
C ILE A 433 -17.01 -6.18 -10.27
N ARG A 434 -15.84 -6.26 -9.70
CA ARG A 434 -14.58 -5.97 -10.38
C ARG A 434 -14.21 -7.16 -11.25
N VAL A 435 -13.84 -6.89 -12.51
CA VAL A 435 -13.42 -7.89 -13.48
C VAL A 435 -12.01 -7.55 -13.93
N TYR A 436 -11.02 -8.21 -13.35
CA TYR A 436 -9.61 -8.03 -13.69
C TYR A 436 -9.14 -9.23 -14.49
N THR A 437 -8.42 -8.98 -15.56
CA THR A 437 -7.87 -10.02 -16.42
C THR A 437 -6.41 -9.71 -16.74
N GLU A 438 -5.64 -10.75 -17.03
CA GLU A 438 -4.27 -10.63 -17.50
C GLU A 438 -4.03 -11.63 -18.65
N ALA A 439 -3.36 -11.17 -19.68
CA ALA A 439 -2.97 -11.98 -20.83
C ALA A 439 -1.65 -11.51 -21.45
N LYS A 440 -1.19 -12.14 -22.53
CA LYS A 440 0.06 -11.81 -23.24
C LYS A 440 -0.01 -10.54 -24.09
N SER A 441 -1.21 -10.05 -24.36
CA SER A 441 -1.45 -8.77 -25.02
C SER A 441 -2.65 -8.05 -24.40
N MET A 442 -2.75 -6.73 -24.61
CA MET A 442 -3.89 -5.95 -24.12
C MET A 442 -5.19 -6.41 -24.81
N ASP A 443 -5.14 -6.67 -26.12
CA ASP A 443 -6.31 -7.13 -26.86
C ASP A 443 -6.85 -8.46 -26.32
N GLU A 444 -5.98 -9.40 -25.97
CA GLU A 444 -6.38 -10.67 -25.34
C GLU A 444 -6.94 -10.47 -23.93
N ALA A 445 -6.33 -9.57 -23.13
CA ALA A 445 -6.83 -9.26 -21.80
C ALA A 445 -8.21 -8.60 -21.85
N ASP A 446 -8.41 -7.66 -22.76
CA ASP A 446 -9.70 -6.99 -22.97
C ASP A 446 -10.75 -7.98 -23.50
N ALA A 447 -10.41 -8.82 -24.46
CA ALA A 447 -11.32 -9.85 -25.00
C ALA A 447 -11.76 -10.82 -23.89
N LEU A 448 -10.84 -11.24 -23.01
CA LEU A 448 -11.16 -12.10 -21.88
C LEU A 448 -12.09 -11.37 -20.89
N ALA A 449 -11.83 -10.09 -20.58
CA ALA A 449 -12.68 -9.29 -19.71
C ALA A 449 -14.10 -9.17 -20.27
N GLN A 450 -14.25 -8.84 -21.57
CA GLN A 450 -15.55 -8.70 -22.21
C GLN A 450 -16.32 -10.02 -22.22
N ARG A 451 -15.65 -11.15 -22.42
CA ARG A 451 -16.25 -12.49 -22.33
C ARG A 451 -16.89 -12.72 -20.96
N PHE A 452 -16.15 -12.45 -19.86
CA PHE A 452 -16.67 -12.65 -18.51
C PHE A 452 -17.72 -11.60 -18.11
N ILE A 453 -17.61 -10.37 -18.62
CA ILE A 453 -18.65 -9.34 -18.45
C ILE A 453 -19.96 -9.80 -19.09
N ALA A 454 -19.91 -10.32 -20.31
CA ALA A 454 -21.10 -10.85 -21.02
C ALA A 454 -21.71 -12.05 -20.28
N GLU A 455 -20.88 -12.99 -19.81
CA GLU A 455 -21.32 -14.16 -19.05
C GLU A 455 -22.00 -13.77 -17.72
N ILE A 456 -21.41 -12.82 -16.97
CA ILE A 456 -22.01 -12.32 -15.73
C ILE A 456 -23.34 -11.62 -16.00
N LYS A 457 -23.44 -10.82 -17.06
CA LYS A 457 -24.70 -10.17 -17.44
C LYS A 457 -25.78 -11.19 -17.79
N GLU A 458 -25.41 -12.27 -18.49
CA GLU A 458 -26.33 -13.38 -18.78
C GLU A 458 -26.84 -14.04 -17.50
N ILE A 459 -25.93 -14.35 -16.54
CA ILE A 459 -26.32 -14.93 -15.25
C ILE A 459 -27.26 -13.99 -14.47
N CYS A 460 -27.03 -12.69 -14.57
CA CYS A 460 -27.83 -11.65 -13.89
C CYS A 460 -29.14 -11.31 -14.66
N ASN A 461 -29.32 -11.77 -15.89
CA ASN A 461 -30.41 -11.39 -16.81
C ASN A 461 -30.47 -9.86 -17.05
N ILE A 462 -29.34 -9.20 -17.30
CA ILE A 462 -29.18 -7.76 -17.57
C ILE A 462 -28.39 -7.49 -18.85
#